data_e90cc57dd3cf173b8a08f8c40a01ad36
#
_entry.id   e90cc57dd3cf173b8a08f8c40a01ad36
#
_cell.length_a   1.000
_cell.length_b   1.000
_cell.length_c   1.000
_cell.angle_alpha   90.00
_cell.angle_beta   90.00
_cell.angle_gamma   90.00
#
_symmetry.space_group_name_H-M   'P 1'
#
loop_
_entity.id
_entity.type
_entity.pdbx_description
1 polymer ?
#
loop_
_entity_poly.entity_id
_entity_poly.type
_entity_poly.pdbx_seq_one_letter_code
_entity_poly.pdbx_strand_id
1 'polypeptide(L)'
;MTKIDIISGFLGAGKTTFIKKMIDEAFTGEKIVLIENEFGEVGIDGGFLKDAGIQITEMNSGCICCSLVGDFGKNLNEVITKYHPDRILIEPSGVGKLSDVMKSVIDIEKEQDVKLNALVTVVNALKASKQMKAFGEFFNNQIEYATTVILSRSQNATPEQLEFCVNKIQELNPKAAIITTDWAKLSGEQIFKVMEGQDNLEMKALAEAHHAKEEAEHEHEHHHHDHDHEEHEHHHDHEHDENCTCGCHDHEHHHHHHADDVFTSWGKETPHKFERAKLEEVLKKFVDSDNILRSKGMVESTDGTWLYFDMVPGEYEIREGEPDYTGRIVVIGTEIHEDELLKTFGL
;
A
#
# COMPACT_ATOMS: atom_id res chain seq x y z
N MET A 1 -19.62 13.60 -3.11
CA MET A 1 -18.28 13.53 -3.76
C MET A 1 -18.15 12.18 -4.44
N THR A 2 -18.05 12.16 -5.76
CA THR A 2 -17.91 10.95 -6.58
C THR A 2 -16.46 10.48 -6.59
N LYS A 3 -16.19 9.21 -6.30
CA LYS A 3 -14.85 8.62 -6.40
C LYS A 3 -14.57 8.18 -7.85
N ILE A 4 -13.36 8.43 -8.34
CA ILE A 4 -12.93 8.00 -9.67
C ILE A 4 -11.72 7.06 -9.52
N ASP A 5 -11.85 5.83 -10.02
CA ASP A 5 -10.79 4.85 -10.09
C ASP A 5 -10.41 4.60 -11.55
N ILE A 6 -9.13 4.67 -11.88
CA ILE A 6 -8.62 4.37 -13.21
C ILE A 6 -7.96 3.00 -13.18
N ILE A 7 -8.42 2.08 -14.02
CA ILE A 7 -7.94 0.71 -14.11
C ILE A 7 -7.27 0.51 -15.46
N SER A 8 -5.97 0.77 -15.49
CA SER A 8 -5.09 0.68 -16.64
C SER A 8 -4.45 -0.70 -16.76
N GLY A 9 -3.71 -0.92 -17.79
CA GLY A 9 -2.95 -2.15 -18.06
C GLY A 9 -2.93 -2.47 -19.54
N PHE A 10 -1.91 -3.18 -19.98
CA PHE A 10 -1.68 -3.49 -21.38
C PHE A 10 -2.78 -4.41 -21.96
N LEU A 11 -2.84 -4.53 -23.30
CA LEU A 11 -3.80 -5.39 -24.01
C LEU A 11 -3.74 -6.84 -23.49
N GLY A 12 -4.92 -7.36 -23.12
CA GLY A 12 -5.07 -8.73 -22.59
C GLY A 12 -4.44 -8.95 -21.20
N ALA A 13 -4.21 -7.89 -20.44
CA ALA A 13 -3.75 -7.98 -19.05
C ALA A 13 -4.81 -8.53 -18.09
N GLY A 14 -6.11 -8.41 -18.43
CA GLY A 14 -7.22 -8.88 -17.60
C GLY A 14 -7.96 -7.76 -16.87
N LYS A 15 -7.89 -6.53 -17.36
CA LYS A 15 -8.57 -5.35 -16.78
C LYS A 15 -10.06 -5.57 -16.55
N THR A 16 -10.79 -5.94 -17.59
CA THR A 16 -12.24 -6.18 -17.52
C THR A 16 -12.60 -7.28 -16.50
N THR A 17 -11.80 -8.36 -16.42
CA THR A 17 -11.99 -9.42 -15.42
C THR A 17 -11.79 -8.89 -14.01
N PHE A 18 -10.79 -8.04 -13.82
CA PHE A 18 -10.52 -7.39 -12.54
C PHE A 18 -11.64 -6.42 -12.15
N ILE A 19 -12.06 -5.57 -13.06
CA ILE A 19 -13.18 -4.62 -12.87
C ILE A 19 -14.43 -5.37 -12.40
N LYS A 20 -14.77 -6.46 -13.09
CA LYS A 20 -15.92 -7.30 -12.73
C LYS A 20 -15.82 -7.81 -11.31
N LYS A 21 -14.67 -8.37 -10.92
CA LYS A 21 -14.46 -8.84 -9.54
C LYS A 21 -14.66 -7.72 -8.53
N MET A 22 -14.13 -6.52 -8.78
CA MET A 22 -14.27 -5.39 -7.87
C MET A 22 -15.72 -4.93 -7.74
N ILE A 23 -16.46 -4.90 -8.85
CA ILE A 23 -17.89 -4.59 -8.84
C ILE A 23 -18.69 -5.59 -8.02
N ASP A 24 -18.45 -6.88 -8.24
CA ASP A 24 -19.19 -7.95 -7.61
C ASP A 24 -18.89 -8.08 -6.11
N GLU A 25 -17.67 -7.80 -5.69
CA GLU A 25 -17.21 -8.13 -4.33
C GLU A 25 -16.89 -6.92 -3.45
N ALA A 26 -16.54 -5.76 -4.02
CA ALA A 26 -16.09 -4.60 -3.23
C ALA A 26 -17.03 -3.39 -3.31
N PHE A 27 -17.69 -3.18 -4.43
CA PHE A 27 -18.49 -1.97 -4.67
C PHE A 27 -19.99 -2.20 -4.57
N THR A 28 -20.39 -3.23 -3.84
CA THR A 28 -21.80 -3.60 -3.67
C THR A 28 -22.60 -2.46 -3.03
N GLY A 29 -23.68 -2.07 -3.69
CA GLY A 29 -24.59 -1.00 -3.22
C GLY A 29 -24.16 0.41 -3.63
N GLU A 30 -23.00 0.60 -4.26
CA GLU A 30 -22.62 1.88 -4.88
C GLU A 30 -23.27 2.03 -6.26
N LYS A 31 -23.65 3.26 -6.60
CA LYS A 31 -24.10 3.60 -7.94
C LYS A 31 -22.87 3.83 -8.83
N ILE A 32 -22.58 2.86 -9.68
CA ILE A 32 -21.35 2.81 -10.48
C ILE A 32 -21.65 3.19 -11.91
N VAL A 33 -20.73 3.99 -12.49
CA VAL A 33 -20.63 4.19 -13.93
C VAL A 33 -19.28 3.64 -14.39
N LEU A 34 -19.28 2.77 -15.36
CA LEU A 34 -18.08 2.28 -16.04
C LEU A 34 -17.91 3.01 -17.37
N ILE A 35 -16.73 3.60 -17.57
CA ILE A 35 -16.32 4.25 -18.81
C ILE A 35 -15.24 3.37 -19.45
N GLU A 36 -15.59 2.70 -20.53
CA GLU A 36 -14.68 1.88 -21.31
C GLU A 36 -14.23 2.64 -22.56
N ASN A 37 -12.94 2.57 -22.85
CA ASN A 37 -12.35 3.12 -24.06
C ASN A 37 -11.62 2.02 -24.82
N GLU A 38 -12.38 1.29 -25.64
CA GLU A 38 -11.83 0.24 -26.48
C GLU A 38 -11.54 0.71 -27.91
N PHE A 39 -10.41 0.20 -28.44
CA PHE A 39 -10.04 0.36 -29.84
C PHE A 39 -10.76 -0.74 -30.64
N GLY A 40 -11.94 -0.43 -31.23
CA GLY A 40 -12.65 -1.40 -32.05
C GLY A 40 -14.18 -1.21 -32.06
N GLU A 41 -14.82 -1.68 -33.12
CA GLU A 41 -16.24 -1.44 -33.40
C GLU A 41 -17.25 -2.26 -32.55
N VAL A 42 -16.82 -3.07 -31.59
CA VAL A 42 -17.74 -3.92 -30.80
C VAL A 42 -17.23 -4.05 -29.36
N GLY A 43 -17.85 -3.34 -28.44
CA GLY A 43 -17.73 -3.61 -27.00
C GLY A 43 -18.34 -5.00 -26.69
N ILE A 44 -17.50 -6.01 -26.53
CA ILE A 44 -17.93 -7.40 -26.31
C ILE A 44 -18.47 -7.60 -24.88
N ASP A 45 -18.13 -6.74 -23.95
CA ASP A 45 -18.40 -6.93 -22.52
C ASP A 45 -19.60 -6.14 -21.96
N GLY A 46 -20.12 -5.17 -22.71
CA GLY A 46 -21.27 -4.33 -22.30
C GLY A 46 -22.56 -5.11 -21.96
N GLY A 47 -22.73 -6.34 -22.42
CA GLY A 47 -23.90 -7.18 -22.10
C GLY A 47 -23.87 -7.75 -20.68
N PHE A 48 -22.69 -8.07 -20.17
CA PHE A 48 -22.54 -8.80 -18.91
C PHE A 48 -22.70 -7.89 -17.66
N LEU A 49 -22.28 -6.64 -17.76
CA LEU A 49 -22.34 -5.67 -16.67
C LEU A 49 -23.72 -4.99 -16.56
N LYS A 50 -24.50 -4.98 -17.64
CA LYS A 50 -25.89 -4.45 -17.64
C LYS A 50 -26.83 -5.22 -16.70
N ASP A 51 -26.60 -6.51 -16.53
CA ASP A 51 -27.43 -7.36 -15.64
C ASP A 51 -27.20 -7.03 -14.14
N ALA A 52 -26.07 -6.40 -13.80
CA ALA A 52 -25.76 -5.96 -12.42
C ALA A 52 -26.33 -4.57 -12.07
N GLY A 53 -27.10 -3.94 -12.96
CA GLY A 53 -27.69 -2.59 -12.74
C GLY A 53 -26.67 -1.46 -12.87
N ILE A 54 -25.51 -1.72 -13.46
CA ILE A 54 -24.43 -0.76 -13.66
C ILE A 54 -24.68 0.03 -14.94
N GLN A 55 -24.52 1.34 -14.86
CA GLN A 55 -24.57 2.20 -16.04
C GLN A 55 -23.24 2.11 -16.79
N ILE A 56 -23.27 1.49 -17.98
CA ILE A 56 -22.10 1.42 -18.87
C ILE A 56 -22.22 2.55 -19.88
N THR A 57 -21.19 3.36 -19.95
CA THR A 57 -21.05 4.40 -20.97
C THR A 57 -19.86 4.05 -21.85
N GLU A 58 -20.15 3.52 -23.04
CA GLU A 58 -19.14 3.28 -24.07
C GLU A 58 -18.79 4.62 -24.73
N MET A 59 -17.52 4.97 -24.72
CA MET A 59 -17.03 6.17 -25.40
C MET A 59 -16.48 5.79 -26.77
N ASN A 60 -17.35 5.82 -27.78
CA ASN A 60 -17.01 5.47 -29.17
C ASN A 60 -16.25 6.56 -29.94
N SER A 61 -15.84 7.65 -29.28
CA SER A 61 -15.26 8.83 -29.96
C SER A 61 -13.74 8.85 -29.93
N GLY A 62 -13.08 7.83 -30.49
CA GLY A 62 -11.63 7.84 -30.64
C GLY A 62 -10.86 7.58 -29.31
N CYS A 63 -9.59 7.24 -29.46
CA CYS A 63 -8.70 6.98 -28.32
C CYS A 63 -8.65 8.19 -27.37
N ILE A 64 -8.79 8.00 -26.05
CA ILE A 64 -8.56 9.07 -25.05
C ILE A 64 -7.18 9.71 -25.26
N CYS A 65 -6.22 8.95 -25.79
CA CYS A 65 -4.87 9.41 -26.11
C CYS A 65 -4.77 10.15 -27.46
N CYS A 66 -5.76 10.06 -28.35
CA CYS A 66 -5.68 10.60 -29.70
C CYS A 66 -6.66 11.74 -30.00
N SER A 67 -7.82 11.78 -29.35
CA SER A 67 -8.78 12.87 -29.50
C SER A 67 -8.76 13.74 -28.26
N LEU A 68 -8.10 14.88 -28.40
CA LEU A 68 -8.21 16.11 -27.58
C LEU A 68 -8.75 15.88 -26.16
N VAL A 69 -7.88 16.02 -25.19
CA VAL A 69 -8.15 16.09 -23.73
C VAL A 69 -9.48 16.81 -23.40
N GLY A 70 -9.94 17.73 -24.26
CA GLY A 70 -11.18 18.48 -24.10
C GLY A 70 -12.47 17.68 -24.27
N ASP A 71 -12.50 16.63 -25.09
CA ASP A 71 -13.73 15.85 -25.32
C ASP A 71 -13.96 14.82 -24.23
N PHE A 72 -12.89 14.22 -23.68
CA PHE A 72 -13.00 13.33 -22.53
C PHE A 72 -13.52 14.08 -21.29
N GLY A 73 -13.00 15.27 -21.03
CA GLY A 73 -13.44 16.11 -19.91
C GLY A 73 -14.93 16.47 -20.00
N LYS A 74 -15.42 16.83 -21.19
CA LYS A 74 -16.84 17.13 -21.41
C LYS A 74 -17.73 15.90 -21.18
N ASN A 75 -17.33 14.76 -21.70
CA ASN A 75 -18.08 13.52 -21.56
C ASN A 75 -18.14 13.06 -20.09
N LEU A 76 -17.03 13.18 -19.36
CA LEU A 76 -16.99 12.85 -17.93
C LEU A 76 -17.89 13.80 -17.10
N ASN A 77 -17.88 15.11 -17.42
CA ASN A 77 -18.79 16.09 -16.82
C ASN A 77 -20.27 15.76 -17.11
N GLU A 78 -20.59 15.35 -18.32
CA GLU A 78 -21.95 14.94 -18.69
C GLU A 78 -22.39 13.70 -17.90
N VAL A 79 -21.51 12.70 -17.76
CA VAL A 79 -21.75 11.49 -16.96
C VAL A 79 -22.02 11.84 -15.48
N ILE A 80 -21.19 12.67 -14.89
CA ILE A 80 -21.34 13.11 -13.49
C ILE A 80 -22.68 13.82 -13.30
N THR A 81 -22.99 14.79 -14.17
CA THR A 81 -24.21 15.60 -14.07
C THR A 81 -25.48 14.78 -14.33
N LYS A 82 -25.44 13.84 -15.24
CA LYS A 82 -26.62 13.07 -15.65
C LYS A 82 -26.92 11.91 -14.68
N TYR A 83 -25.88 11.23 -14.22
CA TYR A 83 -26.06 9.99 -13.46
C TYR A 83 -25.85 10.18 -11.96
N HIS A 84 -25.15 11.20 -11.48
CA HIS A 84 -24.79 11.42 -10.08
C HIS A 84 -24.28 10.12 -9.41
N PRO A 85 -23.19 9.52 -9.94
CA PRO A 85 -22.70 8.25 -9.44
C PRO A 85 -21.94 8.44 -8.10
N ASP A 86 -21.91 7.37 -7.31
CA ASP A 86 -21.05 7.29 -6.15
C ASP A 86 -19.59 7.02 -6.57
N ARG A 87 -19.44 6.24 -7.65
CA ARG A 87 -18.15 5.82 -8.20
C ARG A 87 -18.15 5.78 -9.72
N ILE A 88 -17.03 6.21 -10.30
CA ILE A 88 -16.76 6.07 -11.74
C ILE A 88 -15.52 5.19 -11.88
N LEU A 89 -15.64 4.10 -12.63
CA LEU A 89 -14.53 3.27 -13.06
C LEU A 89 -14.15 3.65 -14.48
N ILE A 90 -12.88 3.93 -14.73
CA ILE A 90 -12.38 4.26 -16.07
C ILE A 90 -11.44 3.15 -16.51
N GLU A 91 -11.78 2.44 -17.59
CA GLU A 91 -10.90 1.51 -18.27
C GLU A 91 -10.33 2.17 -19.53
N PRO A 92 -9.11 2.74 -19.50
CA PRO A 92 -8.49 3.31 -20.69
C PRO A 92 -8.05 2.22 -21.67
N SER A 93 -7.81 2.60 -22.91
CA SER A 93 -7.21 1.72 -23.92
C SER A 93 -5.90 1.10 -23.41
N GLY A 94 -5.71 -0.18 -23.71
CA GLY A 94 -4.51 -0.91 -23.28
C GLY A 94 -3.19 -0.38 -23.83
N VAL A 95 -3.21 0.52 -24.81
CA VAL A 95 -2.05 1.24 -25.35
C VAL A 95 -2.02 2.71 -24.97
N GLY A 96 -2.93 3.17 -24.09
CA GLY A 96 -2.98 4.54 -23.60
C GLY A 96 -1.95 4.78 -22.47
N LYS A 97 -1.51 6.03 -22.34
CA LYS A 97 -0.73 6.50 -21.20
C LYS A 97 -1.66 6.77 -20.02
N LEU A 98 -1.35 6.21 -18.86
CA LEU A 98 -2.11 6.44 -17.63
C LEU A 98 -2.04 7.92 -17.20
N SER A 99 -0.88 8.56 -17.40
CA SER A 99 -0.66 9.98 -17.11
C SER A 99 -1.66 10.91 -17.80
N ASP A 100 -2.06 10.61 -19.02
CA ASP A 100 -2.95 11.49 -19.79
C ASP A 100 -4.38 11.43 -19.23
N VAL A 101 -4.86 10.22 -18.91
CA VAL A 101 -6.16 10.02 -18.28
C VAL A 101 -6.20 10.62 -16.88
N MET A 102 -5.15 10.37 -16.09
CA MET A 102 -4.99 10.95 -14.76
C MET A 102 -5.07 12.48 -14.78
N LYS A 103 -4.34 13.13 -15.70
CA LYS A 103 -4.35 14.59 -15.84
C LYS A 103 -5.76 15.11 -16.15
N SER A 104 -6.48 14.45 -17.06
CA SER A 104 -7.85 14.83 -17.40
C SER A 104 -8.80 14.76 -16.21
N VAL A 105 -8.65 13.75 -15.34
CA VAL A 105 -9.46 13.62 -14.11
C VAL A 105 -9.08 14.72 -13.10
N ILE A 106 -7.79 15.00 -12.91
CA ILE A 106 -7.32 16.08 -12.02
C ILE A 106 -7.85 17.46 -12.46
N ASP A 107 -7.97 17.69 -13.76
CA ASP A 107 -8.53 18.95 -14.26
C ASP A 107 -10.03 19.06 -13.92
N ILE A 108 -10.77 17.97 -13.97
CA ILE A 108 -12.20 17.93 -13.61
C ILE A 108 -12.41 18.06 -12.10
N GLU A 109 -11.52 17.54 -11.25
CA GLU A 109 -11.58 17.75 -9.77
C GLU A 109 -11.63 19.23 -9.38
N LYS A 110 -11.07 20.11 -10.21
CA LYS A 110 -11.09 21.56 -9.96
C LYS A 110 -12.47 22.19 -10.19
N GLU A 111 -13.31 21.54 -10.97
CA GLU A 111 -14.59 22.06 -11.46
C GLU A 111 -15.81 21.33 -10.89
N GLN A 112 -15.63 20.08 -10.43
CA GLN A 112 -16.70 19.18 -10.01
C GLN A 112 -16.39 18.56 -8.63
N ASP A 113 -17.45 18.14 -7.93
CA ASP A 113 -17.32 17.41 -6.64
C ASP A 113 -16.95 15.93 -6.88
N VAL A 114 -15.77 15.70 -7.42
CA VAL A 114 -15.20 14.37 -7.68
C VAL A 114 -13.81 14.25 -7.08
N LYS A 115 -13.32 13.03 -6.90
CA LYS A 115 -11.98 12.74 -6.39
C LYS A 115 -11.36 11.57 -7.12
N LEU A 116 -10.14 11.77 -7.64
CA LEU A 116 -9.28 10.68 -8.08
C LEU A 116 -8.89 9.82 -6.88
N ASN A 117 -9.39 8.58 -6.83
CA ASN A 117 -9.29 7.72 -5.67
C ASN A 117 -8.17 6.69 -5.82
N ALA A 118 -8.15 5.93 -6.92
CA ALA A 118 -7.15 4.91 -7.16
C ALA A 118 -6.65 4.92 -8.62
N LEU A 119 -5.35 4.67 -8.78
CA LEU A 119 -4.68 4.45 -10.06
C LEU A 119 -4.14 3.01 -10.07
N VAL A 120 -4.85 2.12 -10.74
CA VAL A 120 -4.53 0.69 -10.77
C VAL A 120 -3.97 0.30 -12.12
N THR A 121 -2.89 -0.48 -12.13
CA THR A 121 -2.36 -1.08 -13.37
C THR A 121 -2.34 -2.59 -13.27
N VAL A 122 -3.08 -3.24 -14.17
CA VAL A 122 -3.10 -4.71 -14.27
C VAL A 122 -1.98 -5.16 -15.21
N VAL A 123 -1.09 -6.02 -14.73
CA VAL A 123 0.06 -6.55 -15.46
C VAL A 123 -0.04 -8.07 -15.59
N ASN A 124 0.05 -8.58 -16.81
CA ASN A 124 0.11 -10.03 -17.05
C ASN A 124 1.50 -10.56 -16.71
N ALA A 125 1.64 -11.28 -15.59
CA ALA A 125 2.91 -11.80 -15.10
C ALA A 125 3.67 -12.65 -16.12
N LEU A 126 2.95 -13.40 -16.97
CA LEU A 126 3.54 -14.27 -18.01
C LEU A 126 4.09 -13.49 -19.21
N LYS A 127 3.60 -12.27 -19.45
CA LYS A 127 3.91 -11.47 -20.65
C LYS A 127 4.70 -10.20 -20.35
N ALA A 128 4.85 -9.81 -19.10
CA ALA A 128 5.44 -8.54 -18.68
C ALA A 128 6.80 -8.28 -19.34
N SER A 129 7.74 -9.22 -19.28
CA SER A 129 9.08 -9.07 -19.87
C SER A 129 9.05 -8.79 -21.38
N LYS A 130 8.14 -9.45 -22.12
CA LYS A 130 7.99 -9.24 -23.56
C LYS A 130 7.33 -7.90 -23.86
N GLN A 131 6.33 -7.53 -23.08
CA GLN A 131 5.61 -6.28 -23.25
C GLN A 131 6.48 -5.06 -22.91
N MET A 132 7.27 -5.12 -21.84
CA MET A 132 8.27 -4.09 -21.52
C MET A 132 9.26 -3.85 -22.65
N LYS A 133 9.76 -4.92 -23.27
CA LYS A 133 10.72 -4.81 -24.39
C LYS A 133 10.10 -4.24 -25.65
N ALA A 134 8.85 -4.61 -25.94
CA ALA A 134 8.21 -4.24 -27.20
C ALA A 134 7.53 -2.87 -27.15
N PHE A 135 7.04 -2.44 -25.98
CA PHE A 135 6.17 -1.27 -25.80
C PHE A 135 6.59 -0.42 -24.59
N GLY A 136 7.90 -0.34 -24.31
CA GLY A 136 8.48 0.21 -23.09
C GLY A 136 7.87 1.54 -22.65
N GLU A 137 7.72 2.52 -23.53
CA GLU A 137 7.19 3.84 -23.18
C GLU A 137 5.77 3.75 -22.59
N PHE A 138 4.85 3.08 -23.26
CA PHE A 138 3.46 2.98 -22.81
C PHE A 138 3.31 2.07 -21.60
N PHE A 139 4.01 0.93 -21.60
CA PHE A 139 3.99 -0.03 -20.51
C PHE A 139 4.58 0.58 -19.24
N ASN A 140 5.72 1.26 -19.34
CA ASN A 140 6.38 1.89 -18.19
C ASN A 140 5.53 3.02 -17.61
N ASN A 141 4.94 3.87 -18.48
CA ASN A 141 4.06 4.95 -18.04
C ASN A 141 2.88 4.43 -17.19
N GLN A 142 2.27 3.31 -17.59
CA GLN A 142 1.18 2.70 -16.83
C GLN A 142 1.63 2.25 -15.41
N ILE A 143 2.88 1.85 -15.25
CA ILE A 143 3.44 1.46 -13.94
C ILE A 143 3.88 2.68 -13.13
N GLU A 144 4.58 3.63 -13.76
CA GLU A 144 5.14 4.82 -13.10
C GLU A 144 4.07 5.65 -12.38
N TYR A 145 2.87 5.72 -12.95
CA TYR A 145 1.77 6.51 -12.39
C TYR A 145 0.78 5.72 -11.55
N ALA A 146 0.93 4.40 -11.43
CA ALA A 146 0.04 3.57 -10.64
C ALA A 146 0.25 3.76 -9.13
N THR A 147 -0.83 3.77 -8.35
CA THR A 147 -0.77 3.62 -6.89
C THR A 147 -0.74 2.15 -6.48
N THR A 148 -1.33 1.29 -7.33
CA THR A 148 -1.37 -0.16 -7.13
C THR A 148 -1.14 -0.89 -8.44
N VAL A 149 -0.26 -1.88 -8.43
CA VAL A 149 -0.03 -2.79 -9.57
C VAL A 149 -0.51 -4.17 -9.21
N ILE A 150 -1.30 -4.79 -10.08
CA ILE A 150 -1.90 -6.11 -9.85
C ILE A 150 -1.36 -7.11 -10.88
N LEU A 151 -0.68 -8.14 -10.40
CA LEU A 151 -0.18 -9.20 -11.26
C LEU A 151 -1.30 -10.21 -11.58
N SER A 152 -1.79 -10.17 -12.80
CA SER A 152 -2.71 -11.19 -13.30
C SER A 152 -1.97 -12.47 -13.70
N ARG A 153 -2.65 -13.59 -13.61
CA ARG A 153 -2.10 -14.93 -13.93
C ARG A 153 -0.87 -15.30 -13.11
N SER A 154 -0.73 -14.72 -11.93
CA SER A 154 0.36 -15.03 -10.99
C SER A 154 0.39 -16.50 -10.60
N GLN A 155 -0.76 -17.16 -10.50
CA GLN A 155 -0.87 -18.59 -10.22
C GLN A 155 -0.22 -19.50 -11.28
N ASN A 156 -0.01 -19.00 -12.50
CA ASN A 156 0.62 -19.71 -13.60
C ASN A 156 2.04 -19.27 -13.89
N ALA A 157 2.53 -18.27 -13.17
CA ALA A 157 3.89 -17.74 -13.30
C ALA A 157 4.88 -18.53 -12.44
N THR A 158 6.11 -18.66 -12.92
CA THR A 158 7.19 -19.21 -12.10
C THR A 158 7.64 -18.20 -11.04
N PRO A 159 8.28 -18.64 -9.94
CA PRO A 159 8.84 -17.72 -8.96
C PRO A 159 9.74 -16.66 -9.59
N GLU A 160 10.61 -17.05 -10.52
CA GLU A 160 11.52 -16.14 -11.21
C GLU A 160 10.80 -15.10 -12.08
N GLN A 161 9.64 -15.48 -12.65
CA GLN A 161 8.81 -14.52 -13.40
C GLN A 161 8.15 -13.52 -12.47
N LEU A 162 7.67 -13.94 -11.30
CA LEU A 162 7.08 -13.05 -10.30
C LEU A 162 8.12 -12.08 -9.73
N GLU A 163 9.28 -12.60 -9.33
CA GLU A 163 10.39 -11.78 -8.84
C GLU A 163 10.84 -10.76 -9.90
N PHE A 164 10.98 -11.20 -11.16
CA PHE A 164 11.29 -10.27 -12.26
C PHE A 164 10.25 -9.16 -12.37
N CYS A 165 8.95 -9.48 -12.31
CA CYS A 165 7.89 -8.49 -12.37
C CYS A 165 7.97 -7.51 -11.20
N VAL A 166 8.10 -8.01 -9.97
CA VAL A 166 8.19 -7.17 -8.77
C VAL A 166 9.40 -6.24 -8.83
N ASN A 167 10.59 -6.78 -9.13
CA ASN A 167 11.80 -5.99 -9.22
C ASN A 167 11.69 -4.88 -10.28
N LYS A 168 11.15 -5.19 -11.47
CA LYS A 168 10.98 -4.21 -12.53
C LYS A 168 9.92 -3.15 -12.22
N ILE A 169 8.84 -3.52 -11.54
CA ILE A 169 7.83 -2.58 -11.09
C ILE A 169 8.42 -1.65 -10.01
N GLN A 170 9.16 -2.19 -9.04
CA GLN A 170 9.81 -1.42 -7.99
C GLN A 170 10.90 -0.48 -8.52
N GLU A 171 11.66 -0.88 -9.57
CA GLU A 171 12.61 -0.01 -10.26
C GLU A 171 11.92 1.21 -10.90
N LEU A 172 10.73 1.04 -11.47
CA LEU A 172 9.95 2.11 -12.13
C LEU A 172 9.14 2.93 -11.13
N ASN A 173 8.57 2.28 -10.14
CA ASN A 173 7.70 2.90 -9.14
C ASN A 173 7.84 2.20 -7.77
N PRO A 174 8.80 2.65 -6.95
CA PRO A 174 9.04 2.06 -5.63
C PRO A 174 7.91 2.29 -4.61
N LYS A 175 6.94 3.18 -4.93
CA LYS A 175 5.83 3.52 -4.03
C LYS A 175 4.55 2.73 -4.32
N ALA A 176 4.45 2.06 -5.46
CA ALA A 176 3.26 1.30 -5.82
C ALA A 176 3.15 0.05 -4.94
N ALA A 177 1.97 -0.18 -4.37
CA ALA A 177 1.65 -1.47 -3.78
C ALA A 177 1.54 -2.53 -4.89
N ILE A 178 2.09 -3.73 -4.69
CA ILE A 178 2.10 -4.78 -5.71
C ILE A 178 1.33 -6.00 -5.21
N ILE A 179 0.19 -6.30 -5.86
CA ILE A 179 -0.57 -7.52 -5.58
C ILE A 179 0.00 -8.66 -6.42
N THR A 180 0.70 -9.59 -5.77
CA THR A 180 1.37 -10.74 -6.40
C THR A 180 0.59 -12.05 -6.24
N THR A 181 -0.25 -12.13 -5.22
CA THR A 181 -1.11 -13.28 -4.96
C THR A 181 -2.17 -13.41 -6.06
N ASP A 182 -2.53 -14.65 -6.39
CA ASP A 182 -3.67 -14.91 -7.26
C ASP A 182 -4.92 -14.24 -6.69
N TRP A 183 -5.45 -13.27 -7.40
CA TRP A 183 -6.61 -12.51 -6.94
C TRP A 183 -7.88 -13.35 -6.73
N ALA A 184 -7.95 -14.57 -7.28
CA ALA A 184 -9.03 -15.50 -6.98
C ALA A 184 -9.02 -15.98 -5.52
N LYS A 185 -7.86 -15.87 -4.84
CA LYS A 185 -7.69 -16.21 -3.42
C LYS A 185 -7.93 -15.01 -2.49
N LEU A 186 -8.10 -13.80 -3.05
CA LEU A 186 -8.33 -12.57 -2.30
C LEU A 186 -9.78 -12.13 -2.45
N SER A 187 -10.38 -11.63 -1.39
CA SER A 187 -11.68 -10.96 -1.49
C SER A 187 -11.52 -9.58 -2.17
N GLY A 188 -12.58 -9.10 -2.83
CA GLY A 188 -12.59 -7.75 -3.38
C GLY A 188 -12.33 -6.67 -2.34
N GLU A 189 -12.79 -6.87 -1.09
CA GLU A 189 -12.55 -5.96 0.02
C GLU A 189 -11.07 -5.88 0.42
N GLN A 190 -10.34 -7.02 0.43
CA GLN A 190 -8.89 -7.02 0.69
C GLN A 190 -8.15 -6.24 -0.39
N ILE A 191 -8.46 -6.49 -1.66
CA ILE A 191 -7.88 -5.77 -2.79
C ILE A 191 -8.19 -4.27 -2.69
N PHE A 192 -9.42 -3.91 -2.35
CA PHE A 192 -9.85 -2.53 -2.24
C PHE A 192 -9.10 -1.75 -1.15
N LYS A 193 -8.84 -2.36 0.02
CA LYS A 193 -8.02 -1.76 1.08
C LYS A 193 -6.60 -1.44 0.60
N VAL A 194 -6.01 -2.30 -0.22
CA VAL A 194 -4.69 -2.05 -0.83
C VAL A 194 -4.76 -0.89 -1.81
N MET A 195 -5.79 -0.86 -2.67
CA MET A 195 -5.98 0.22 -3.65
C MET A 195 -6.14 1.61 -2.98
N GLU A 196 -6.79 1.67 -1.82
CA GLU A 196 -6.96 2.92 -1.05
C GLU A 196 -5.76 3.23 -0.13
N GLY A 197 -4.69 2.43 -0.14
CA GLY A 197 -3.51 2.63 0.71
C GLY A 197 -3.79 2.46 2.21
N GLN A 198 -4.86 1.76 2.60
CA GLN A 198 -5.27 1.60 3.99
C GLN A 198 -4.52 0.48 4.73
N ASP A 199 -3.76 -0.34 4.03
CA ASP A 199 -3.05 -1.48 4.61
C ASP A 199 -1.54 -1.25 4.63
N ASN A 200 -1.07 -0.57 5.69
CA ASN A 200 0.34 -0.32 5.92
C ASN A 200 0.84 -1.10 7.14
N LEU A 201 1.39 -2.29 6.91
CA LEU A 201 1.92 -3.16 7.95
C LEU A 201 3.10 -2.53 8.70
N GLU A 202 3.99 -1.83 7.99
CA GLU A 202 5.17 -1.20 8.57
C GLU A 202 4.78 -0.12 9.58
N MET A 203 3.85 0.78 9.22
CA MET A 203 3.35 1.82 10.12
C MET A 203 2.65 1.23 11.35
N LYS A 204 1.88 0.15 11.17
CA LYS A 204 1.23 -0.54 12.29
C LYS A 204 2.26 -1.17 13.23
N ALA A 205 3.25 -1.88 12.68
CA ALA A 205 4.30 -2.51 13.48
C ALA A 205 5.16 -1.48 14.23
N LEU A 206 5.46 -0.35 13.60
CA LEU A 206 6.21 0.75 14.22
C LEU A 206 5.43 1.36 15.39
N ALA A 207 4.13 1.65 15.21
CA ALA A 207 3.27 2.16 16.27
C ALA A 207 3.18 1.20 17.46
N GLU A 208 3.04 -0.11 17.21
CA GLU A 208 3.03 -1.13 18.27
C GLU A 208 4.37 -1.20 19.02
N ALA A 209 5.52 -1.06 18.33
CA ALA A 209 6.84 -1.04 18.97
C ALA A 209 7.04 0.21 19.85
N HIS A 210 6.53 1.38 19.42
CA HIS A 210 6.53 2.59 20.26
C HIS A 210 5.74 2.43 21.54
N HIS A 211 4.51 1.93 21.47
CA HIS A 211 3.67 1.69 22.65
C HIS A 211 4.33 0.75 23.66
N ALA A 212 4.89 -0.35 23.18
CA ALA A 212 5.57 -1.31 24.07
C ALA A 212 6.76 -0.69 24.81
N LYS A 213 7.47 0.26 24.17
CA LYS A 213 8.56 0.98 24.82
C LYS A 213 8.08 1.96 25.89
N GLU A 214 7.05 2.75 25.58
CA GLU A 214 6.45 3.70 26.53
C GLU A 214 5.91 2.99 27.77
N GLU A 215 5.25 1.84 27.61
CA GLU A 215 4.77 1.02 28.72
C GLU A 215 5.92 0.51 29.58
N ALA A 216 7.03 0.04 28.98
CA ALA A 216 8.20 -0.43 29.71
C ALA A 216 8.93 0.70 30.48
N GLU A 217 8.99 1.91 29.93
CA GLU A 217 9.56 3.08 30.60
C GLU A 217 8.69 3.52 31.79
N HIS A 218 7.35 3.47 31.68
CA HIS A 218 6.44 3.77 32.79
C HIS A 218 6.50 2.75 33.94
N GLU A 219 6.72 1.47 33.66
CA GLU A 219 6.89 0.46 34.73
C GLU A 219 8.19 0.67 35.55
N HIS A 220 9.24 1.22 34.93
CA HIS A 220 10.49 1.52 35.62
C HIS A 220 10.44 2.78 36.50
N GLU A 221 9.57 3.75 36.22
CA GLU A 221 9.42 4.96 37.05
C GLU A 221 8.66 4.73 38.36
N HIS A 222 7.88 3.65 38.50
CA HIS A 222 7.08 3.39 39.71
C HIS A 222 7.84 2.67 40.85
N HIS A 223 9.12 2.35 40.68
CA HIS A 223 9.89 1.60 41.70
C HIS A 223 10.83 2.41 42.58
N HIS A 224 10.87 3.73 42.50
CA HIS A 224 11.69 4.56 43.40
C HIS A 224 10.90 5.77 43.87
N HIS A 225 10.22 5.64 45.02
CA HIS A 225 10.03 6.69 46.02
C HIS A 225 9.27 6.18 47.23
N ASP A 226 10.01 5.48 48.11
CA ASP A 226 9.76 5.51 49.55
C ASP A 226 10.88 6.34 50.16
N HIS A 227 10.62 7.59 50.45
CA HIS A 227 11.40 8.38 51.38
C HIS A 227 10.50 9.19 52.27
N ASP A 228 10.66 8.96 53.59
CA ASP A 228 10.11 9.67 54.71
C ASP A 228 10.24 11.19 54.59
N HIS A 229 9.15 11.88 54.74
CA HIS A 229 9.12 13.33 54.94
C HIS A 229 9.08 13.68 56.42
N GLU A 230 10.21 14.15 56.93
CA GLU A 230 10.23 15.03 58.11
C GLU A 230 9.90 16.45 57.70
N GLU A 231 8.95 17.05 58.42
CA GLU A 231 8.46 18.42 58.21
C GLU A 231 9.56 19.44 58.63
N HIS A 232 9.90 20.37 57.73
CA HIS A 232 10.52 21.65 58.09
C HIS A 232 9.80 22.78 57.35
N GLU A 233 9.08 23.57 58.18
CA GLU A 233 8.55 24.87 57.80
C GLU A 233 9.69 25.88 57.69
N HIS A 234 9.85 26.55 56.54
CA HIS A 234 10.57 27.82 56.42
C HIS A 234 9.77 28.78 55.57
N HIS A 235 9.23 29.81 56.24
CA HIS A 235 8.77 31.03 55.64
C HIS A 235 9.97 31.86 55.15
N HIS A 236 9.96 32.29 53.90
CA HIS A 236 10.72 33.44 53.43
C HIS A 236 9.87 34.24 52.47
N ASP A 237 9.44 35.44 52.92
CA ASP A 237 9.01 36.55 52.11
C ASP A 237 10.21 37.13 51.35
N HIS A 238 10.12 37.24 50.04
CA HIS A 238 11.02 38.10 49.25
C HIS A 238 10.21 38.95 48.28
N GLU A 239 10.31 40.27 48.55
CA GLU A 239 9.88 41.33 47.67
C GLU A 239 10.74 41.30 46.38
N HIS A 240 10.10 41.50 45.23
CA HIS A 240 10.75 41.60 43.92
C HIS A 240 11.34 43.01 43.74
N ASP A 241 12.64 43.07 43.51
CA ASP A 241 13.34 44.27 43.03
C ASP A 241 13.77 44.06 41.58
N GLU A 242 13.44 45.05 40.74
CA GLU A 242 13.59 45.03 39.29
C GLU A 242 15.03 45.31 38.83
N ASN A 243 16.03 44.53 39.21
CA ASN A 243 17.34 44.61 38.52
C ASN A 243 18.29 43.47 38.94
N CYS A 244 18.02 42.23 38.55
CA CYS A 244 18.96 41.13 38.78
C CYS A 244 19.49 40.58 37.46
N THR A 245 20.71 40.98 37.08
CA THR A 245 21.53 40.39 36.02
C THR A 245 22.31 39.20 36.56
N CYS A 246 21.63 38.17 37.01
CA CYS A 246 22.25 36.86 37.28
C CYS A 246 21.80 35.89 36.17
N GLY A 247 22.76 35.45 35.36
CA GLY A 247 22.56 34.47 34.28
C GLY A 247 22.27 33.05 34.80
N CYS A 248 21.06 32.85 35.31
CA CYS A 248 20.57 31.55 35.72
C CYS A 248 19.41 31.13 34.81
N HIS A 249 19.68 30.98 33.51
CA HIS A 249 18.83 30.29 32.56
C HIS A 249 19.62 29.15 31.93
N ASP A 250 20.05 28.20 32.74
CA ASP A 250 20.25 26.84 32.26
C ASP A 250 18.91 26.12 32.38
N HIS A 251 18.04 26.33 31.42
CA HIS A 251 17.01 25.36 31.10
C HIS A 251 17.74 24.24 30.34
N GLU A 252 18.08 23.19 31.05
CA GLU A 252 18.33 21.90 30.44
C GLU A 252 17.10 21.59 29.60
N HIS A 253 17.19 21.82 28.30
CA HIS A 253 16.30 21.24 27.34
C HIS A 253 16.53 19.73 27.43
N HIS A 254 15.64 19.04 28.12
CA HIS A 254 15.46 17.61 27.90
C HIS A 254 15.14 17.48 26.41
N HIS A 255 16.16 17.14 25.64
CA HIS A 255 15.99 16.63 24.30
C HIS A 255 15.18 15.36 24.45
N HIS A 256 13.90 15.43 24.20
CA HIS A 256 13.11 14.25 23.86
C HIS A 256 13.74 13.71 22.59
N HIS A 257 14.62 12.73 22.73
CA HIS A 257 15.05 11.94 21.60
C HIS A 257 13.77 11.31 21.02
N HIS A 258 13.37 11.79 19.83
CA HIS A 258 12.29 11.15 19.11
C HIS A 258 12.71 9.71 18.89
N ALA A 259 11.79 8.77 19.07
CA ALA A 259 12.09 7.34 18.93
C ALA A 259 12.62 6.99 17.52
N ASP A 260 12.35 7.84 16.53
CA ASP A 260 12.90 7.79 15.17
C ASP A 260 14.43 7.92 15.11
N ASP A 261 15.05 8.52 16.15
CA ASP A 261 16.52 8.64 16.24
C ASP A 261 17.18 7.35 16.76
N VAL A 262 16.40 6.41 17.31
CA VAL A 262 16.93 5.20 17.99
C VAL A 262 16.62 3.93 17.21
N PHE A 263 15.46 3.85 16.54
CA PHE A 263 15.01 2.63 15.87
C PHE A 263 14.97 2.81 14.35
N THR A 264 15.46 1.79 13.65
CA THR A 264 15.33 1.66 12.20
C THR A 264 14.25 0.63 11.90
N SER A 265 13.36 0.96 10.98
CA SER A 265 12.37 0.05 10.40
C SER A 265 12.84 -0.39 9.01
N TRP A 266 12.71 -1.68 8.72
CA TRP A 266 12.87 -2.24 7.39
C TRP A 266 11.63 -3.02 7.01
N GLY A 267 11.00 -2.63 5.91
CA GLY A 267 9.83 -3.29 5.32
C GLY A 267 10.15 -3.87 3.96
N LYS A 268 9.68 -5.08 3.67
CA LYS A 268 9.87 -5.74 2.37
C LYS A 268 8.60 -6.42 1.91
N GLU A 269 8.17 -6.09 0.70
CA GLU A 269 7.17 -6.84 -0.05
C GLU A 269 7.87 -7.83 -1.00
N THR A 270 7.42 -9.08 -1.02
CA THR A 270 8.08 -10.13 -1.80
C THR A 270 7.10 -11.22 -2.25
N PRO A 271 7.20 -11.70 -3.50
CA PRO A 271 6.47 -12.88 -3.95
C PRO A 271 7.19 -14.20 -3.58
N HIS A 272 8.32 -14.12 -2.86
CA HIS A 272 9.11 -15.28 -2.47
C HIS A 272 8.29 -16.21 -1.55
N LYS A 273 8.42 -17.52 -1.76
CA LYS A 273 7.76 -18.53 -0.94
C LYS A 273 8.72 -19.12 0.06
N PHE A 274 8.30 -19.17 1.31
CA PHE A 274 9.15 -19.60 2.43
C PHE A 274 8.90 -21.04 2.83
N GLU A 275 9.94 -21.79 3.11
CA GLU A 275 9.80 -23.02 3.87
C GLU A 275 9.58 -22.66 5.35
N ARG A 276 8.51 -23.20 5.97
CA ARG A 276 8.21 -22.92 7.39
C ARG A 276 9.39 -23.14 8.31
N ALA A 277 10.16 -24.21 8.08
CA ALA A 277 11.34 -24.50 8.91
C ALA A 277 12.44 -23.45 8.79
N LYS A 278 12.67 -22.90 7.59
CA LYS A 278 13.65 -21.81 7.41
C LYS A 278 13.19 -20.49 8.03
N LEU A 279 11.90 -20.16 7.89
CA LEU A 279 11.34 -19.00 8.56
C LEU A 279 11.50 -19.11 10.10
N GLU A 280 11.23 -20.28 10.64
CA GLU A 280 11.41 -20.54 12.07
C GLU A 280 12.87 -20.39 12.52
N GLU A 281 13.86 -20.83 11.72
CA GLU A 281 15.28 -20.61 11.99
C GLU A 281 15.65 -19.12 12.00
N VAL A 282 15.06 -18.33 11.11
CA VAL A 282 15.26 -16.87 11.09
C VAL A 282 14.73 -16.24 12.37
N LEU A 283 13.48 -16.56 12.75
CA LEU A 283 12.87 -16.01 13.95
C LEU A 283 13.62 -16.40 15.22
N LYS A 284 14.10 -17.64 15.32
CA LYS A 284 14.97 -18.07 16.43
C LYS A 284 16.24 -17.23 16.56
N LYS A 285 16.89 -16.91 15.43
CA LYS A 285 18.06 -16.00 15.44
C LYS A 285 17.70 -14.60 15.92
N PHE A 286 16.52 -14.09 15.52
CA PHE A 286 16.07 -12.77 15.92
C PHE A 286 15.71 -12.70 17.41
N VAL A 287 15.10 -13.74 17.96
CA VAL A 287 14.80 -13.86 19.39
C VAL A 287 16.05 -13.75 20.26
N ASP A 288 17.17 -14.31 19.77
CA ASP A 288 18.46 -14.31 20.48
C ASP A 288 19.32 -13.07 20.14
N SER A 289 18.78 -12.12 19.37
CA SER A 289 19.49 -10.93 18.90
C SER A 289 19.21 -9.73 19.80
N ASP A 290 20.26 -9.02 20.20
CA ASP A 290 20.12 -7.81 21.03
C ASP A 290 19.65 -6.58 20.25
N ASN A 291 19.76 -6.61 18.91
CA ASN A 291 19.46 -5.47 18.06
C ASN A 291 18.13 -5.56 17.30
N ILE A 292 17.43 -6.71 17.31
CA ILE A 292 16.11 -6.86 16.71
C ILE A 292 15.05 -6.77 17.82
N LEU A 293 14.19 -5.76 17.71
CA LEU A 293 13.16 -5.47 18.70
C LEU A 293 11.80 -6.04 18.31
N ARG A 294 11.53 -6.14 17.03
CA ARG A 294 10.31 -6.74 16.50
C ARG A 294 10.52 -7.25 15.09
N SER A 295 9.92 -8.37 14.78
CA SER A 295 9.73 -8.81 13.40
C SER A 295 8.31 -9.33 13.22
N LYS A 296 7.62 -8.84 12.20
CA LYS A 296 6.24 -9.22 11.90
C LYS A 296 6.07 -9.42 10.41
N GLY A 297 5.23 -10.35 10.03
CA GLY A 297 4.98 -10.54 8.62
C GLY A 297 3.93 -11.60 8.30
N MET A 298 3.60 -11.64 7.03
CA MET A 298 2.73 -12.64 6.41
C MET A 298 3.35 -13.03 5.07
N VAL A 299 3.63 -14.31 4.89
CA VAL A 299 4.33 -14.84 3.72
C VAL A 299 3.68 -16.13 3.23
N GLU A 300 3.69 -16.37 1.92
CA GLU A 300 3.22 -17.62 1.36
C GLU A 300 4.29 -18.70 1.57
N SER A 301 3.87 -19.86 2.08
CA SER A 301 4.73 -21.03 2.20
C SER A 301 4.86 -21.78 0.87
N THR A 302 5.92 -22.56 0.71
CA THR A 302 6.15 -23.42 -0.47
C THR A 302 5.03 -24.44 -0.71
N ASP A 303 4.25 -24.80 0.31
CA ASP A 303 3.09 -25.67 0.21
C ASP A 303 1.78 -24.93 -0.12
N GLY A 304 1.82 -23.60 -0.23
CA GLY A 304 0.70 -22.74 -0.56
C GLY A 304 -0.14 -22.27 0.62
N THR A 305 0.22 -22.63 1.86
CA THR A 305 -0.35 -22.04 3.07
C THR A 305 0.23 -20.66 3.32
N TRP A 306 -0.52 -19.78 4.00
CA TRP A 306 -0.01 -18.50 4.43
C TRP A 306 0.43 -18.55 5.88
N LEU A 307 1.67 -18.12 6.13
CA LEU A 307 2.29 -18.10 7.44
C LEU A 307 2.34 -16.66 7.95
N TYR A 308 1.66 -16.42 9.05
CA TYR A 308 1.71 -15.17 9.79
C TYR A 308 2.67 -15.35 10.95
N PHE A 309 3.59 -14.44 11.11
CA PHE A 309 4.54 -14.50 12.22
C PHE A 309 4.62 -13.17 12.96
N ASP A 310 4.88 -13.26 14.24
CA ASP A 310 5.19 -12.15 15.13
C ASP A 310 6.32 -12.58 16.06
N MET A 311 7.31 -11.73 16.23
CA MET A 311 8.48 -11.96 17.06
C MET A 311 8.79 -10.71 17.87
N VAL A 312 9.02 -10.90 19.16
CA VAL A 312 9.58 -9.93 20.10
C VAL A 312 10.77 -10.58 20.84
N PRO A 313 11.66 -9.82 21.49
CA PRO A 313 12.76 -10.41 22.26
C PRO A 313 12.27 -11.48 23.24
N GLY A 314 12.84 -12.66 23.14
CA GLY A 314 12.49 -13.80 24.00
C GLY A 314 11.41 -14.73 23.46
N GLU A 315 10.57 -14.32 22.51
CA GLU A 315 9.50 -15.17 21.98
C GLU A 315 9.14 -14.91 20.52
N TYR A 316 8.60 -15.91 19.86
CA TYR A 316 7.99 -15.77 18.52
C TYR A 316 6.80 -16.71 18.36
N GLU A 317 5.91 -16.36 17.45
CA GLU A 317 4.78 -17.17 17.04
C GLU A 317 4.74 -17.29 15.51
N ILE A 318 4.41 -18.47 15.00
CA ILE A 318 4.05 -18.70 13.59
C ILE A 318 2.72 -19.42 13.54
N ARG A 319 1.74 -18.78 12.92
CA ARG A 319 0.38 -19.32 12.74
C ARG A 319 0.01 -19.33 11.26
N GLU A 320 -0.97 -20.16 10.90
CA GLU A 320 -1.58 -20.13 9.58
C GLU A 320 -2.63 -19.03 9.52
N GLY A 321 -2.76 -18.39 8.35
CA GLY A 321 -3.71 -17.32 8.11
C GLY A 321 -4.28 -17.33 6.70
N GLU A 322 -5.18 -16.42 6.45
CA GLU A 322 -5.77 -16.21 5.14
C GLU A 322 -4.74 -15.64 4.16
N PRO A 323 -4.90 -15.88 2.84
CA PRO A 323 -4.04 -15.27 1.84
C PRO A 323 -4.02 -13.74 1.93
N ASP A 324 -2.82 -13.16 1.82
CA ASP A 324 -2.62 -11.73 1.72
C ASP A 324 -2.25 -11.33 0.27
N TYR A 325 -2.31 -10.05 -0.05
CA TYR A 325 -2.09 -9.53 -1.41
C TYR A 325 -0.65 -9.78 -1.93
N THR A 326 0.32 -9.83 -1.04
CA THR A 326 1.71 -10.21 -1.31
C THR A 326 2.38 -10.67 -0.02
N GLY A 327 3.53 -11.36 -0.11
CA GLY A 327 4.36 -11.61 1.07
C GLY A 327 4.90 -10.30 1.61
N ARG A 328 4.77 -10.07 2.93
CA ARG A 328 5.23 -8.86 3.62
C ARG A 328 6.01 -9.21 4.85
N ILE A 329 7.15 -8.55 5.03
CA ILE A 329 8.04 -8.72 6.17
C ILE A 329 8.39 -7.34 6.71
N VAL A 330 8.33 -7.17 8.02
CA VAL A 330 8.79 -5.97 8.72
C VAL A 330 9.76 -6.39 9.82
N VAL A 331 10.86 -5.69 9.91
CA VAL A 331 11.84 -5.82 11.00
C VAL A 331 12.11 -4.45 11.58
N ILE A 332 12.04 -4.33 12.90
CA ILE A 332 12.34 -3.11 13.65
C ILE A 332 13.48 -3.42 14.61
N GLY A 333 14.46 -2.56 14.64
CA GLY A 333 15.63 -2.76 15.50
C GLY A 333 16.57 -1.57 15.51
N THR A 334 17.72 -1.76 16.16
CA THR A 334 18.83 -0.81 16.16
C THR A 334 19.94 -1.36 15.27
N GLU A 335 20.59 -0.49 14.50
CA GLU A 335 21.73 -0.87 13.63
C GLU A 335 21.41 -2.06 12.69
N ILE A 336 20.19 -2.12 12.16
CA ILE A 336 19.80 -3.13 11.17
C ILE A 336 20.25 -2.72 9.77
N HIS A 337 20.74 -3.69 8.99
CA HIS A 337 21.23 -3.50 7.62
C HIS A 337 20.42 -4.32 6.63
N GLU A 338 19.92 -3.68 5.57
CA GLU A 338 19.06 -4.30 4.56
C GLU A 338 19.72 -5.55 3.94
N ASP A 339 20.99 -5.47 3.54
CA ASP A 339 21.70 -6.58 2.89
C ASP A 339 21.78 -7.83 3.79
N GLU A 340 21.92 -7.63 5.11
CA GLU A 340 21.96 -8.72 6.08
C GLU A 340 20.58 -9.34 6.27
N LEU A 341 19.54 -8.52 6.31
CA LEU A 341 18.15 -8.99 6.41
C LEU A 341 17.73 -9.77 5.17
N LEU A 342 18.01 -9.24 3.97
CA LEU A 342 17.76 -9.94 2.71
C LEU A 342 18.41 -11.31 2.71
N LYS A 343 19.71 -11.38 3.04
CA LYS A 343 20.44 -12.65 3.13
C LYS A 343 19.86 -13.59 4.19
N THR A 344 19.43 -13.06 5.32
CA THR A 344 18.89 -13.86 6.42
C THR A 344 17.56 -14.49 6.06
N PHE A 345 16.69 -13.76 5.37
CA PHE A 345 15.43 -14.28 4.83
C PHE A 345 15.58 -15.08 3.53
N GLY A 346 16.76 -15.05 2.88
CA GLY A 346 17.01 -15.73 1.61
C GLY A 346 16.39 -15.02 0.40
N LEU A 347 16.30 -13.69 0.46
CA LEU A 347 15.74 -12.78 -0.55
C LEU A 347 16.84 -12.18 -1.44
#